data_d2aa20e52d879a51bb9cff7bdbd8d57f
#
_entry.id   d2aa20e52d879a51bb9cff7bdbd8d57f
#
_cell.length_a   1.000
_cell.length_b   1.000
_cell.length_c   1.000
_cell.angle_alpha   90.00
_cell.angle_beta   90.00
_cell.angle_gamma   90.00
#
_symmetry.space_group_name_H-M   'P 1'
#
loop_
_entity.id
_entity.type
_entity.pdbx_description
1 polymer ?
#
loop_
_entity_poly.entity_id
_entity_poly.type
_entity_poly.pdbx_seq_one_letter_code
_entity_poly.pdbx_strand_id
1 'polypeptide(L)'
;MKKLRVAIIGYGRSGQDIHGKFFASENNDKYEVVAVIDELDFRREQAKARFGCDVFADYHEILDRKDIDLVVNATYSYLHYPVALDFLKHGFNVVTEKPFAVHADDCQALIDAAAENNVMLCVFQQSHFAPYARRIREILASGVLGRIAMIKIQFSGWARRWDWQCSQRFGGGCLRNTGPHPFEQALDLLDSDEMPQIASRLDIVNSYGDAEDFCKVLMLMPGKPVIDVEISSCNAYADFTYNIQGQYGSLKATMAAIDYKYYDPADVEDPKLNLQSLRGANDEPRYCGETLPWKVEHEDLKGSAFDTAVKAYYDNIYAHLTEGEELIIKPAKIKQMIAVMEEIHRQNPLPEKY
;
A
#
# COMPACT_ATOMS: atom_id res chain seq x y z
N MET A 1 5.66 5.17 29.92
CA MET A 1 6.07 4.00 29.08
C MET A 1 7.55 4.14 28.71
N LYS A 2 8.29 3.03 28.60
CA LYS A 2 9.67 3.07 28.08
C LYS A 2 9.59 3.33 26.56
N LYS A 3 10.28 4.35 26.07
CA LYS A 3 10.38 4.58 24.63
C LYS A 3 11.28 3.54 23.97
N LEU A 4 10.91 3.06 22.79
CA LEU A 4 11.79 2.26 21.94
C LEU A 4 12.82 3.15 21.25
N ARG A 5 14.06 2.70 21.25
CA ARG A 5 15.22 3.41 20.69
C ARG A 5 15.37 3.07 19.21
N VAL A 6 15.33 4.07 18.35
CA VAL A 6 15.23 3.90 16.89
C VAL A 6 16.50 4.38 16.20
N ALA A 7 17.00 3.60 15.26
CA ALA A 7 17.98 4.03 14.26
C ALA A 7 17.29 4.20 12.89
N ILE A 8 17.56 5.30 12.17
CA ILE A 8 17.09 5.54 10.82
C ILE A 8 18.26 5.43 9.84
N ILE A 9 18.14 4.52 8.88
CA ILE A 9 19.13 4.28 7.83
C ILE A 9 18.64 4.94 6.54
N GLY A 10 19.35 5.98 6.08
CA GLY A 10 18.92 6.85 4.99
C GLY A 10 18.02 7.99 5.49
N TYR A 11 18.56 9.20 5.46
CA TYR A 11 17.84 10.42 5.89
C TYR A 11 17.48 11.31 4.69
N GLY A 12 17.07 10.64 3.59
CA GLY A 12 16.51 11.26 2.41
C GLY A 12 15.03 11.61 2.61
N ARG A 13 14.25 11.67 1.50
CA ARG A 13 12.83 12.06 1.53
C ARG A 13 12.00 11.22 2.52
N SER A 14 12.06 9.89 2.46
CA SER A 14 11.28 9.04 3.37
C SER A 14 11.81 9.13 4.80
N GLY A 15 13.12 9.00 4.98
CA GLY A 15 13.75 9.08 6.31
C GLY A 15 13.50 10.40 7.02
N GLN A 16 13.53 11.53 6.31
CA GLN A 16 13.35 12.85 6.88
C GLN A 16 11.89 13.27 6.98
N ASP A 17 11.12 13.16 5.86
CA ASP A 17 9.82 13.82 5.71
C ASP A 17 8.65 12.91 6.13
N ILE A 18 8.89 11.60 6.28
CA ILE A 18 7.89 10.64 6.75
C ILE A 18 8.28 10.15 8.15
N HIS A 19 9.30 9.30 8.25
CA HIS A 19 9.70 8.70 9.53
C HIS A 19 10.20 9.74 10.52
N GLY A 20 11.16 10.56 10.11
CA GLY A 20 11.73 11.63 10.95
C GLY A 20 10.70 12.68 11.35
N LYS A 21 9.76 13.02 10.46
CA LYS A 21 8.66 13.92 10.78
C LYS A 21 7.75 13.34 11.87
N PHE A 22 7.40 12.06 11.76
CA PHE A 22 6.60 11.37 12.77
C PHE A 22 7.33 11.30 14.10
N PHE A 23 8.59 10.83 14.13
CA PHE A 23 9.34 10.68 15.38
C PHE A 23 9.62 12.01 16.09
N ALA A 24 9.66 13.14 15.38
CA ALA A 24 9.80 14.47 15.95
C ALA A 24 8.47 15.14 16.30
N SER A 25 7.32 14.52 15.99
CA SER A 25 6.01 15.12 16.21
C SER A 25 5.49 14.91 17.63
N GLU A 26 4.53 15.74 18.04
CA GLU A 26 3.79 15.59 19.31
C GLU A 26 2.97 14.29 19.37
N ASN A 27 2.69 13.68 18.23
CA ASN A 27 1.99 12.39 18.13
C ASN A 27 2.86 11.19 18.50
N ASN A 28 4.17 11.38 18.70
CA ASN A 28 5.12 10.36 19.08
C ASN A 28 5.47 10.43 20.57
N ASP A 29 4.86 9.55 21.35
CA ASP A 29 5.16 9.36 22.79
C ASP A 29 5.91 8.03 23.06
N LYS A 30 6.11 7.18 22.03
CA LYS A 30 6.57 5.79 22.13
C LYS A 30 8.00 5.54 21.65
N TYR A 31 8.59 6.46 20.90
CA TYR A 31 9.88 6.26 20.23
C TYR A 31 10.86 7.40 20.49
N GLU A 32 12.16 7.08 20.48
CA GLU A 32 13.27 8.01 20.57
C GLU A 32 14.29 7.69 19.47
N VAL A 33 14.58 8.66 18.60
CA VAL A 33 15.63 8.49 17.60
C VAL A 33 17.02 8.66 18.25
N VAL A 34 17.82 7.61 18.24
CA VAL A 34 19.14 7.56 18.90
C VAL A 34 20.30 7.51 17.92
N ALA A 35 20.02 7.14 16.66
CA ALA A 35 21.02 7.16 15.60
C ALA A 35 20.39 7.47 14.25
N VAL A 36 21.11 8.21 13.41
CA VAL A 36 20.75 8.43 12.00
C VAL A 36 21.99 8.21 11.13
N ILE A 37 21.80 7.44 10.07
CA ILE A 37 22.85 7.09 9.13
C ILE A 37 22.49 7.64 7.74
N ASP A 38 23.40 8.42 7.17
CA ASP A 38 23.29 8.90 5.78
C ASP A 38 24.69 9.25 5.25
N GLU A 39 24.95 8.98 3.99
CA GLU A 39 26.24 9.27 3.35
C GLU A 39 26.56 10.78 3.29
N LEU A 40 25.53 11.63 3.25
CA LEU A 40 25.64 13.07 3.05
C LEU A 40 25.75 13.82 4.39
N ASP A 41 26.84 14.55 4.57
CA ASP A 41 27.12 15.31 5.81
C ASP A 41 25.96 16.23 6.21
N PHE A 42 25.42 17.00 5.26
CA PHE A 42 24.35 17.94 5.56
C PHE A 42 23.08 17.28 6.12
N ARG A 43 22.78 16.04 5.68
CA ARG A 43 21.64 15.25 6.20
C ARG A 43 21.90 14.78 7.62
N ARG A 44 23.14 14.36 7.90
CA ARG A 44 23.57 13.99 9.26
C ARG A 44 23.47 15.16 10.21
N GLU A 45 23.91 16.36 9.78
CA GLU A 45 23.80 17.59 10.58
C GLU A 45 22.33 17.96 10.84
N GLN A 46 21.45 17.85 9.84
CA GLN A 46 20.01 18.07 10.01
C GLN A 46 19.39 17.09 11.01
N ALA A 47 19.74 15.82 10.93
CA ALA A 47 19.27 14.79 11.87
C ALA A 47 19.75 15.05 13.29
N LYS A 48 21.04 15.39 13.46
CA LYS A 48 21.63 15.74 14.76
C LYS A 48 20.96 16.96 15.37
N ALA A 49 20.69 17.99 14.56
CA ALA A 49 19.99 19.19 15.02
C ALA A 49 18.54 18.90 15.44
N ARG A 50 17.85 17.96 14.74
CA ARG A 50 16.47 17.62 15.00
C ARG A 50 16.27 16.72 16.22
N PHE A 51 17.16 15.73 16.43
CA PHE A 51 16.96 14.67 17.42
C PHE A 51 18.01 14.69 18.54
N GLY A 52 19.13 15.38 18.39
CA GLY A 52 20.25 15.30 19.33
C GLY A 52 20.93 13.93 19.36
N CYS A 53 20.72 13.11 18.32
CA CYS A 53 21.17 11.73 18.23
C CYS A 53 22.60 11.60 17.69
N ASP A 54 23.16 10.39 17.79
CA ASP A 54 24.40 10.02 17.09
C ASP A 54 24.16 9.99 15.58
N VAL A 55 25.20 10.32 14.80
CA VAL A 55 25.12 10.29 13.34
C VAL A 55 26.34 9.60 12.75
N PHE A 56 26.12 8.78 11.71
CA PHE A 56 27.16 7.98 11.07
C PHE A 56 27.07 8.09 9.55
N ALA A 57 28.17 7.85 8.85
CA ALA A 57 28.20 7.83 7.39
C ALA A 57 27.86 6.45 6.81
N ASP A 58 28.24 5.40 7.54
CA ASP A 58 28.07 4.01 7.16
C ASP A 58 27.26 3.24 8.22
N TYR A 59 26.26 2.48 7.80
CA TYR A 59 25.42 1.71 8.73
C TYR A 59 26.16 0.55 9.41
N HIS A 60 27.27 0.09 8.85
CA HIS A 60 28.11 -0.94 9.49
C HIS A 60 28.67 -0.47 10.83
N GLU A 61 28.82 0.83 11.04
CA GLU A 61 29.31 1.40 12.30
C GLU A 61 28.36 1.14 13.50
N ILE A 62 27.13 0.79 13.24
CA ILE A 62 26.12 0.57 14.30
C ILE A 62 25.67 -0.89 14.47
N LEU A 63 26.18 -1.84 13.67
CA LEU A 63 25.76 -3.25 13.72
C LEU A 63 26.05 -3.93 15.08
N ASP A 64 27.01 -3.44 15.85
CA ASP A 64 27.33 -3.98 17.17
C ASP A 64 26.61 -3.23 18.33
N ARG A 65 25.83 -2.20 18.05
CA ARG A 65 25.08 -1.44 19.09
C ARG A 65 24.00 -2.30 19.72
N LYS A 66 23.93 -2.26 21.05
CA LYS A 66 22.93 -3.05 21.84
C LYS A 66 21.84 -2.14 22.45
N ASP A 67 21.88 -0.88 22.17
CA ASP A 67 20.95 0.13 22.70
C ASP A 67 19.93 0.60 21.63
N ILE A 68 19.79 -0.14 20.53
CA ILE A 68 18.82 0.12 19.47
C ILE A 68 17.76 -1.00 19.52
N ASP A 69 16.50 -0.61 19.72
CA ASP A 69 15.36 -1.55 19.76
C ASP A 69 14.75 -1.77 18.37
N LEU A 70 14.86 -0.79 17.46
CA LEU A 70 14.26 -0.81 16.13
C LEU A 70 15.13 -0.09 15.10
N VAL A 71 15.34 -0.71 13.96
CA VAL A 71 15.97 -0.11 12.77
C VAL A 71 14.91 0.21 11.73
N VAL A 72 14.92 1.44 11.22
CA VAL A 72 14.08 1.87 10.10
C VAL A 72 14.97 2.04 8.86
N ASN A 73 14.83 1.12 7.91
CA ASN A 73 15.55 1.16 6.64
C ASN A 73 14.78 2.01 5.62
N ALA A 74 15.22 3.25 5.44
CA ALA A 74 14.68 4.24 4.50
C ALA A 74 15.69 4.60 3.40
N THR A 75 16.52 3.66 3.00
CA THR A 75 17.51 3.77 1.94
C THR A 75 16.85 3.82 0.53
N TYR A 76 17.63 3.74 -0.52
CA TYR A 76 17.11 3.53 -1.88
C TYR A 76 16.51 2.13 -2.04
N SER A 77 15.50 1.99 -2.91
CA SER A 77 14.74 0.74 -3.09
C SER A 77 15.62 -0.47 -3.36
N TYR A 78 16.70 -0.33 -4.15
CA TYR A 78 17.63 -1.41 -4.46
C TYR A 78 18.55 -1.80 -3.29
N LEU A 79 18.61 -0.98 -2.22
CA LEU A 79 19.37 -1.25 -0.99
C LEU A 79 18.49 -1.83 0.13
N HIS A 80 17.16 -1.88 -0.04
CA HIS A 80 16.29 -2.38 1.01
C HIS A 80 16.65 -3.80 1.45
N TYR A 81 16.88 -4.70 0.49
CA TYR A 81 17.23 -6.09 0.76
C TYR A 81 18.57 -6.24 1.48
N PRO A 82 19.73 -5.80 0.93
CA PRO A 82 21.01 -6.04 1.57
C PRO A 82 21.12 -5.38 2.96
N VAL A 83 20.63 -4.15 3.12
CA VAL A 83 20.68 -3.45 4.40
C VAL A 83 19.79 -4.12 5.45
N ALA A 84 18.54 -4.47 5.09
CA ALA A 84 17.66 -5.16 6.03
C ALA A 84 18.22 -6.53 6.43
N LEU A 85 18.81 -7.29 5.49
CA LEU A 85 19.38 -8.60 5.75
C LEU A 85 20.54 -8.53 6.77
N ASP A 86 21.42 -7.54 6.63
CA ASP A 86 22.53 -7.34 7.56
C ASP A 86 22.03 -7.06 8.99
N PHE A 87 21.07 -6.15 9.15
CA PHE A 87 20.49 -5.86 10.46
C PHE A 87 19.76 -7.06 11.07
N LEU A 88 18.97 -7.80 10.29
CA LEU A 88 18.29 -9.00 10.76
C LEU A 88 19.28 -10.05 11.26
N LYS A 89 20.37 -10.31 10.53
CA LYS A 89 21.43 -11.24 10.91
C LYS A 89 22.19 -10.80 12.16
N HIS A 90 22.22 -9.52 12.47
CA HIS A 90 22.82 -8.99 13.71
C HIS A 90 21.84 -8.89 14.88
N GLY A 91 20.61 -9.41 14.70
CA GLY A 91 19.60 -9.51 15.76
C GLY A 91 18.80 -8.22 15.99
N PHE A 92 18.66 -7.37 14.99
CA PHE A 92 17.83 -6.17 15.11
C PHE A 92 16.41 -6.41 14.60
N ASN A 93 15.43 -5.77 15.24
CA ASN A 93 14.10 -5.60 14.67
C ASN A 93 14.15 -4.57 13.54
N VAL A 94 13.54 -4.88 12.40
CA VAL A 94 13.64 -4.04 11.19
C VAL A 94 12.26 -3.67 10.66
N VAL A 95 12.06 -2.38 10.42
CA VAL A 95 11.06 -1.84 9.53
C VAL A 95 11.78 -1.39 8.25
N THR A 96 11.40 -1.92 7.09
CA THR A 96 11.95 -1.46 5.80
C THR A 96 10.89 -0.71 4.99
N GLU A 97 11.33 0.31 4.26
CA GLU A 97 10.47 1.05 3.33
C GLU A 97 9.97 0.15 2.18
N LYS A 98 8.89 0.58 1.56
CA LYS A 98 8.39 -0.03 0.33
C LYS A 98 9.17 0.49 -0.91
N PRO A 99 9.35 -0.33 -1.97
CA PRO A 99 8.97 -1.73 -2.06
C PRO A 99 9.80 -2.60 -1.12
N PHE A 100 9.24 -3.70 -0.63
CA PHE A 100 9.90 -4.59 0.33
C PHE A 100 11.29 -5.06 -0.16
N ALA A 101 11.33 -5.58 -1.38
CA ALA A 101 12.52 -5.87 -2.15
C ALA A 101 12.18 -5.80 -3.64
N VAL A 102 13.15 -6.06 -4.51
CA VAL A 102 12.95 -6.11 -5.96
C VAL A 102 12.36 -7.46 -6.38
N HIS A 103 12.74 -8.55 -5.69
CA HIS A 103 12.34 -9.93 -5.98
C HIS A 103 11.63 -10.59 -4.81
N ALA A 104 10.68 -11.49 -5.11
CA ALA A 104 9.96 -12.25 -4.10
C ALA A 104 10.87 -13.21 -3.32
N ASP A 105 11.91 -13.74 -3.97
CA ASP A 105 12.91 -14.59 -3.32
C ASP A 105 13.74 -13.81 -2.30
N ASP A 106 14.08 -12.56 -2.57
CA ASP A 106 14.73 -11.66 -1.60
C ASP A 106 13.83 -11.40 -0.39
N CYS A 107 12.53 -11.22 -0.63
CA CYS A 107 11.55 -11.09 0.45
C CYS A 107 11.52 -12.34 1.33
N GLN A 108 11.57 -13.54 0.72
CA GLN A 108 11.61 -14.78 1.49
C GLN A 108 12.89 -14.89 2.32
N ALA A 109 14.05 -14.55 1.75
CA ALA A 109 15.32 -14.55 2.46
C ALA A 109 15.31 -13.60 3.69
N LEU A 110 14.64 -12.44 3.59
CA LEU A 110 14.47 -11.53 4.73
C LEU A 110 13.54 -12.12 5.80
N ILE A 111 12.45 -12.77 5.39
CA ILE A 111 11.51 -13.45 6.30
C ILE A 111 12.23 -14.56 7.06
N ASP A 112 13.00 -15.38 6.34
CA ASP A 112 13.74 -16.48 6.93
C ASP A 112 14.82 -15.97 7.92
N ALA A 113 15.58 -14.94 7.53
CA ALA A 113 16.58 -14.32 8.40
C ALA A 113 15.96 -13.72 9.68
N ALA A 114 14.78 -13.11 9.59
CA ALA A 114 14.06 -12.60 10.77
C ALA A 114 13.65 -13.75 11.71
N ALA A 115 13.12 -14.83 11.14
CA ALA A 115 12.71 -16.01 11.91
C ALA A 115 13.92 -16.71 12.58
N GLU A 116 15.01 -16.91 11.85
CA GLU A 116 16.25 -17.53 12.35
C GLU A 116 16.86 -16.76 13.51
N ASN A 117 16.78 -15.44 13.49
CA ASN A 117 17.33 -14.57 14.53
C ASN A 117 16.30 -14.15 15.59
N ASN A 118 15.06 -14.63 15.49
CA ASN A 118 13.96 -14.32 16.41
C ASN A 118 13.75 -12.80 16.60
N VAL A 119 13.72 -12.08 15.49
CA VAL A 119 13.51 -10.62 15.44
C VAL A 119 12.31 -10.26 14.56
N MET A 120 11.75 -9.06 14.80
CA MET A 120 10.65 -8.55 13.99
C MET A 120 11.15 -8.03 12.65
N LEU A 121 10.43 -8.39 11.60
CA LEU A 121 10.51 -7.76 10.27
C LEU A 121 9.14 -7.24 9.89
N CYS A 122 9.05 -5.98 9.46
CA CYS A 122 7.83 -5.38 8.95
C CYS A 122 8.13 -4.44 7.78
N VAL A 123 7.18 -4.27 6.87
CA VAL A 123 7.29 -3.35 5.73
C VAL A 123 6.44 -2.11 5.98
N PHE A 124 6.95 -0.93 5.64
CA PHE A 124 6.24 0.31 5.86
C PHE A 124 5.09 0.51 4.85
N GLN A 125 3.94 -0.08 5.17
CA GLN A 125 2.70 0.02 4.41
C GLN A 125 1.63 0.83 5.15
N GLN A 126 1.97 2.07 5.50
CA GLN A 126 1.08 2.94 6.27
C GLN A 126 -0.25 3.21 5.57
N SER A 127 -0.31 3.13 4.23
CA SER A 127 -1.56 3.35 3.48
C SER A 127 -2.66 2.34 3.80
N HIS A 128 -2.32 1.16 4.32
CA HIS A 128 -3.27 0.20 4.88
C HIS A 128 -4.12 0.82 6.00
N PHE A 129 -3.51 1.67 6.83
CA PHE A 129 -4.15 2.35 7.96
C PHE A 129 -4.80 3.69 7.57
N ALA A 130 -4.75 4.06 6.29
CA ALA A 130 -5.34 5.31 5.83
C ALA A 130 -6.86 5.35 6.10
N PRO A 131 -7.43 6.51 6.46
CA PRO A 131 -8.84 6.63 6.81
C PRO A 131 -9.78 6.04 5.75
N TYR A 132 -9.51 6.32 4.47
CA TYR A 132 -10.30 5.79 3.36
C TYR A 132 -10.23 4.25 3.28
N ALA A 133 -9.03 3.67 3.42
CA ALA A 133 -8.84 2.22 3.31
C ALA A 133 -9.52 1.48 4.48
N ARG A 134 -9.40 2.01 5.69
CA ARG A 134 -10.12 1.50 6.86
C ARG A 134 -11.64 1.54 6.65
N ARG A 135 -12.16 2.71 6.25
CA ARG A 135 -13.60 2.91 6.12
C ARG A 135 -14.19 2.06 5.00
N ILE A 136 -13.50 1.89 3.88
CA ILE A 136 -13.91 0.96 2.82
C ILE A 136 -14.03 -0.46 3.36
N ARG A 137 -13.04 -0.97 4.10
CA ARG A 137 -13.12 -2.31 4.72
C ARG A 137 -14.30 -2.43 5.68
N GLU A 138 -14.58 -1.43 6.50
CA GLU A 138 -15.74 -1.40 7.39
C GLU A 138 -17.07 -1.49 6.62
N ILE A 139 -17.21 -0.72 5.54
CA ILE A 139 -18.42 -0.75 4.69
C ILE A 139 -18.56 -2.12 4.02
N LEU A 140 -17.50 -2.70 3.48
CA LEU A 140 -17.53 -4.02 2.88
C LEU A 140 -17.87 -5.12 3.90
N ALA A 141 -17.25 -5.06 5.08
CA ALA A 141 -17.51 -6.00 6.18
C ALA A 141 -18.94 -5.91 6.73
N SER A 142 -19.59 -4.75 6.63
CA SER A 142 -21.00 -4.59 7.04
C SER A 142 -21.98 -5.35 6.16
N GLY A 143 -21.56 -5.74 4.94
CA GLY A 143 -22.38 -6.48 3.99
C GLY A 143 -23.47 -5.65 3.27
N VAL A 144 -23.57 -4.34 3.52
CA VAL A 144 -24.64 -3.48 2.93
C VAL A 144 -24.65 -3.45 1.40
N LEU A 145 -23.47 -3.69 0.77
CA LEU A 145 -23.35 -3.77 -0.68
C LEU A 145 -23.66 -5.16 -1.25
N GLY A 146 -23.88 -6.15 -0.39
CA GLY A 146 -24.07 -7.55 -0.78
C GLY A 146 -22.78 -8.17 -1.35
N ARG A 147 -22.93 -9.20 -2.20
CA ARG A 147 -21.78 -9.83 -2.86
C ARG A 147 -21.06 -8.83 -3.77
N ILE A 148 -19.77 -8.64 -3.54
CA ILE A 148 -18.95 -7.74 -4.37
C ILE A 148 -18.62 -8.43 -5.69
N ALA A 149 -18.90 -7.77 -6.80
CA ALA A 149 -18.63 -8.26 -8.14
C ALA A 149 -17.29 -7.70 -8.69
N MET A 150 -17.00 -6.42 -8.40
CA MET A 150 -15.83 -5.74 -8.94
C MET A 150 -15.31 -4.68 -7.97
N ILE A 151 -13.99 -4.59 -7.85
CA ILE A 151 -13.26 -3.53 -7.13
C ILE A 151 -12.31 -2.87 -8.10
N LYS A 152 -12.54 -1.59 -8.43
CA LYS A 152 -11.61 -0.76 -9.20
C LYS A 152 -10.82 0.11 -8.24
N ILE A 153 -9.51 0.12 -8.41
CA ILE A 153 -8.57 0.94 -7.64
C ILE A 153 -7.76 1.77 -8.63
N GLN A 154 -7.80 3.10 -8.50
CA GLN A 154 -7.13 4.01 -9.41
C GLN A 154 -6.25 4.99 -8.64
N PHE A 155 -4.93 4.80 -8.75
CA PHE A 155 -3.93 5.73 -8.25
C PHE A 155 -3.34 6.49 -9.43
N SER A 156 -4.12 7.44 -9.94
CA SER A 156 -3.85 8.12 -11.20
C SER A 156 -3.80 9.64 -11.00
N GLY A 157 -3.05 10.30 -11.86
CA GLY A 157 -2.91 11.74 -11.92
C GLY A 157 -2.11 12.14 -13.15
N TRP A 158 -1.79 13.43 -13.27
CA TRP A 158 -0.90 13.91 -14.32
C TRP A 158 0.44 14.30 -13.72
N ALA A 159 1.50 13.58 -14.08
CA ALA A 159 2.85 13.86 -13.62
C ALA A 159 3.89 13.48 -14.68
N ARG A 160 4.97 14.26 -14.78
CA ARG A 160 6.15 13.96 -15.60
C ARG A 160 7.33 13.79 -14.67
N ARG A 161 8.11 12.71 -14.86
CA ARG A 161 9.22 12.38 -13.98
C ARG A 161 10.53 12.27 -14.74
N TRP A 162 11.64 12.74 -14.11
CA TRP A 162 12.99 12.74 -14.68
C TRP A 162 14.09 12.46 -13.65
N ASP A 163 13.74 11.82 -12.52
CA ASP A 163 14.66 11.40 -11.47
C ASP A 163 14.96 9.89 -11.55
N TRP A 164 15.80 9.37 -10.64
CA TRP A 164 16.17 7.96 -10.59
C TRP A 164 14.99 6.99 -10.54
N GLN A 165 13.84 7.43 -10.04
CA GLN A 165 12.65 6.59 -9.92
C GLN A 165 11.95 6.33 -11.28
N CYS A 166 12.43 6.89 -12.38
CA CYS A 166 11.98 6.54 -13.73
C CYS A 166 13.01 5.69 -14.50
N SER A 167 14.01 5.13 -13.80
CA SER A 167 15.00 4.22 -14.41
C SER A 167 14.84 2.79 -13.89
N GLN A 168 14.77 1.81 -14.81
CA GLN A 168 14.70 0.38 -14.49
C GLN A 168 15.92 -0.10 -13.69
N ARG A 169 17.11 0.40 -14.03
CA ARG A 169 18.37 0.09 -13.34
C ARG A 169 18.31 0.29 -11.82
N PHE A 170 17.55 1.28 -11.37
CA PHE A 170 17.37 1.60 -9.94
C PHE A 170 16.08 1.03 -9.34
N GLY A 171 15.43 0.10 -10.04
CA GLY A 171 14.14 -0.44 -9.60
C GLY A 171 13.02 0.61 -9.64
N GLY A 172 13.10 1.56 -10.58
CA GLY A 172 12.08 2.59 -10.78
C GLY A 172 10.80 2.06 -11.43
N GLY A 173 9.91 2.98 -11.76
CA GLY A 173 8.62 2.73 -12.38
C GLY A 173 7.43 2.93 -11.43
N CYS A 174 6.27 3.23 -12.00
CA CYS A 174 5.06 3.50 -11.21
C CYS A 174 4.60 2.25 -10.45
N LEU A 175 4.83 1.05 -10.98
CA LEU A 175 4.47 -0.21 -10.34
C LEU A 175 5.25 -0.42 -9.02
N ARG A 176 6.55 -0.14 -8.99
CA ARG A 176 7.37 -0.28 -7.78
C ARG A 176 7.29 0.92 -6.84
N ASN A 177 7.08 2.12 -7.39
CA ASN A 177 7.05 3.34 -6.58
C ASN A 177 5.68 3.60 -5.95
N THR A 178 4.61 3.60 -6.74
CA THR A 178 3.23 3.85 -6.30
C THR A 178 2.48 2.56 -6.01
N GLY A 179 2.72 1.53 -6.83
CA GLY A 179 2.02 0.26 -6.81
C GLY A 179 1.96 -0.47 -5.47
N PRO A 180 2.98 -0.42 -4.59
CA PRO A 180 2.88 -1.05 -3.27
C PRO A 180 1.62 -0.65 -2.49
N HIS A 181 1.10 0.57 -2.65
CA HIS A 181 -0.11 1.01 -1.97
C HIS A 181 -1.40 0.36 -2.52
N PRO A 182 -1.75 0.55 -3.82
CA PRO A 182 -2.98 -0.05 -4.36
C PRO A 182 -2.92 -1.58 -4.45
N PHE A 183 -1.77 -2.20 -4.68
CA PHE A 183 -1.67 -3.66 -4.78
C PHE A 183 -1.76 -4.35 -3.43
N GLU A 184 -1.18 -3.77 -2.37
CA GLU A 184 -1.37 -4.29 -1.01
C GLU A 184 -2.85 -4.26 -0.64
N GLN A 185 -3.52 -3.11 -0.84
CA GLN A 185 -4.95 -2.96 -0.55
C GLN A 185 -5.82 -3.86 -1.45
N ALA A 186 -5.44 -4.06 -2.70
CA ALA A 186 -6.13 -4.98 -3.62
C ALA A 186 -6.07 -6.43 -3.14
N LEU A 187 -4.89 -6.89 -2.70
CA LEU A 187 -4.68 -8.25 -2.20
C LEU A 187 -5.33 -8.46 -0.83
N ASP A 188 -5.33 -7.43 0.03
CA ASP A 188 -6.07 -7.43 1.28
C ASP A 188 -7.57 -7.61 1.03
N LEU A 189 -8.15 -6.85 0.09
CA LEU A 189 -9.56 -6.97 -0.29
C LEU A 189 -9.90 -8.25 -1.06
N LEU A 190 -8.94 -8.84 -1.77
CA LEU A 190 -9.09 -10.15 -2.41
C LEU A 190 -9.17 -11.28 -1.38
N ASP A 191 -8.54 -11.07 -0.21
CA ASP A 191 -8.54 -12.00 0.92
C ASP A 191 -8.21 -13.44 0.51
N SER A 192 -7.00 -13.63 -0.04
CA SER A 192 -6.46 -14.94 -0.45
C SER A 192 -4.94 -14.98 -0.36
N ASP A 193 -4.40 -16.14 -0.01
CA ASP A 193 -2.95 -16.42 -0.05
C ASP A 193 -2.49 -16.95 -1.41
N GLU A 194 -3.45 -17.30 -2.28
CA GLU A 194 -3.15 -17.81 -3.62
C GLU A 194 -2.85 -16.68 -4.59
N MET A 195 -2.03 -16.98 -5.60
CA MET A 195 -1.75 -16.06 -6.70
C MET A 195 -2.99 -15.95 -7.61
N PRO A 196 -3.53 -14.73 -7.83
CA PRO A 196 -4.59 -14.54 -8.82
C PRO A 196 -4.07 -14.74 -10.24
N GLN A 197 -4.96 -15.06 -11.15
CA GLN A 197 -4.67 -14.94 -12.58
C GLN A 197 -4.53 -13.45 -12.91
N ILE A 198 -3.43 -13.07 -13.57
CA ILE A 198 -3.09 -11.68 -13.88
C ILE A 198 -3.17 -11.46 -15.39
N ALA A 199 -3.86 -10.41 -15.80
CA ALA A 199 -3.77 -9.83 -17.14
C ALA A 199 -3.35 -8.36 -17.00
N SER A 200 -2.25 -7.98 -17.65
CA SER A 200 -1.63 -6.68 -17.36
C SER A 200 -1.07 -5.98 -18.60
N ARG A 201 -0.95 -4.66 -18.50
CA ARG A 201 -0.27 -3.77 -19.44
C ARG A 201 0.58 -2.76 -18.68
N LEU A 202 1.86 -2.67 -19.05
CA LEU A 202 2.76 -1.57 -18.69
C LEU A 202 3.07 -0.73 -19.93
N ASP A 203 3.29 0.56 -19.72
CA ASP A 203 3.72 1.48 -20.78
C ASP A 203 4.55 2.64 -20.20
N ILE A 204 5.33 3.28 -21.09
CA ILE A 204 6.08 4.51 -20.81
C ILE A 204 5.45 5.60 -21.69
N VAL A 205 4.64 6.46 -21.09
CA VAL A 205 3.82 7.44 -21.81
C VAL A 205 4.37 8.85 -21.66
N ASN A 206 4.71 9.26 -20.43
CA ASN A 206 4.92 10.65 -20.04
C ASN A 206 6.25 10.87 -19.28
N SER A 207 6.91 9.81 -18.85
CA SER A 207 8.18 9.84 -18.12
C SER A 207 9.37 10.00 -19.07
N TYR A 208 10.50 10.53 -18.56
CA TYR A 208 11.75 10.71 -19.32
C TYR A 208 12.71 9.53 -19.18
N GLY A 209 12.36 8.51 -18.40
CA GLY A 209 13.15 7.33 -18.18
C GLY A 209 12.76 6.14 -19.06
N ASP A 210 13.20 4.98 -18.63
CA ASP A 210 12.90 3.69 -19.28
C ASP A 210 12.02 2.77 -18.41
N ALA A 211 11.61 3.23 -17.22
CA ALA A 211 10.65 2.55 -16.38
C ALA A 211 9.23 3.07 -16.63
N GLU A 212 8.24 2.22 -16.42
CA GLU A 212 6.83 2.49 -16.69
C GLU A 212 6.27 3.63 -15.82
N ASP A 213 5.35 4.40 -16.42
CA ASP A 213 4.53 5.41 -15.74
C ASP A 213 3.02 5.19 -15.96
N PHE A 214 2.69 4.09 -16.64
CA PHE A 214 1.35 3.56 -16.80
C PHE A 214 1.32 2.06 -16.50
N CYS A 215 0.37 1.65 -15.66
CA CYS A 215 0.14 0.25 -15.30
C CYS A 215 -1.36 0.00 -15.22
N LYS A 216 -1.84 -1.02 -15.93
CA LYS A 216 -3.21 -1.54 -15.86
C LYS A 216 -3.19 -3.02 -15.58
N VAL A 217 -3.93 -3.47 -14.57
CA VAL A 217 -3.92 -4.87 -14.12
C VAL A 217 -5.33 -5.33 -13.78
N LEU A 218 -5.71 -6.49 -14.30
CA LEU A 218 -6.85 -7.26 -13.84
C LEU A 218 -6.35 -8.47 -13.07
N MET A 219 -6.87 -8.67 -11.87
CA MET A 219 -6.67 -9.87 -11.07
C MET A 219 -7.98 -10.65 -11.00
N LEU A 220 -7.92 -11.92 -11.37
CA LEU A 220 -9.06 -12.81 -11.47
C LEU A 220 -8.83 -14.03 -10.58
N MET A 221 -9.86 -14.39 -9.81
CA MET A 221 -9.83 -15.58 -8.96
C MET A 221 -11.25 -16.15 -8.83
N PRO A 222 -11.44 -17.47 -8.97
CA PRO A 222 -12.74 -18.09 -8.83
C PRO A 222 -13.42 -17.77 -7.48
N GLY A 223 -14.66 -17.35 -7.52
CA GLY A 223 -15.45 -17.03 -6.31
C GLY A 223 -15.09 -15.69 -5.64
N LYS A 224 -14.11 -14.95 -6.13
CA LYS A 224 -13.72 -13.64 -5.63
C LYS A 224 -14.14 -12.52 -6.60
N PRO A 225 -14.20 -11.25 -6.15
CA PRO A 225 -14.46 -10.13 -7.06
C PRO A 225 -13.36 -9.97 -8.09
N VAL A 226 -13.70 -9.41 -9.24
CA VAL A 226 -12.70 -8.92 -10.19
C VAL A 226 -12.02 -7.70 -9.57
N ILE A 227 -10.68 -7.72 -9.48
CA ILE A 227 -9.89 -6.55 -9.08
C ILE A 227 -9.31 -5.89 -10.33
N ASP A 228 -9.54 -4.59 -10.47
CA ASP A 228 -9.05 -3.75 -11.55
C ASP A 228 -8.18 -2.64 -10.97
N VAL A 229 -6.85 -2.75 -11.11
CA VAL A 229 -5.90 -1.74 -10.62
C VAL A 229 -5.35 -0.92 -11.78
N GLU A 230 -5.35 0.40 -11.61
CA GLU A 230 -4.72 1.33 -12.52
C GLU A 230 -3.78 2.27 -11.77
N ILE A 231 -2.57 2.43 -12.29
CA ILE A 231 -1.62 3.47 -11.87
C ILE A 231 -1.23 4.22 -13.13
N SER A 232 -1.48 5.52 -13.15
CA SER A 232 -1.27 6.31 -14.36
C SER A 232 -0.74 7.70 -14.05
N SER A 233 0.36 8.08 -14.68
CA SER A 233 0.89 9.46 -14.67
C SER A 233 0.40 10.30 -15.86
N CYS A 234 -0.53 9.76 -16.66
CA CYS A 234 -1.08 10.45 -17.83
C CYS A 234 -2.61 10.66 -17.78
N ASN A 235 -3.22 10.55 -16.59
CA ASN A 235 -4.65 10.79 -16.39
C ASN A 235 -4.88 12.16 -15.73
N ALA A 236 -5.36 13.13 -16.52
CA ALA A 236 -5.70 14.46 -16.02
C ALA A 236 -7.08 14.53 -15.35
N TYR A 237 -7.92 13.48 -15.48
CA TYR A 237 -9.28 13.38 -14.94
C TYR A 237 -9.42 12.16 -14.03
N ALA A 238 -8.73 12.19 -12.89
CA ALA A 238 -8.82 11.12 -11.90
C ALA A 238 -10.04 11.35 -10.99
N ASP A 239 -11.19 10.76 -11.35
CA ASP A 239 -12.48 11.01 -10.70
C ASP A 239 -12.67 10.23 -9.38
N PHE A 240 -11.94 9.15 -9.19
CA PHE A 240 -12.03 8.30 -8.00
C PHE A 240 -10.70 7.61 -7.70
N THR A 241 -10.53 7.20 -6.45
CA THR A 241 -9.49 6.25 -6.05
C THR A 241 -10.06 4.82 -5.99
N TYR A 242 -11.31 4.68 -5.54
CA TYR A 242 -12.05 3.41 -5.51
C TYR A 242 -13.41 3.54 -6.18
N ASN A 243 -13.78 2.51 -6.94
CA ASN A 243 -15.15 2.27 -7.38
C ASN A 243 -15.47 0.78 -7.17
N ILE A 244 -16.39 0.50 -6.26
CA ILE A 244 -16.74 -0.86 -5.83
C ILE A 244 -18.18 -1.14 -6.19
N GLN A 245 -18.40 -2.28 -6.87
CA GLN A 245 -19.70 -2.68 -7.37
C GLN A 245 -20.16 -3.95 -6.65
N GLY A 246 -21.25 -3.84 -5.94
CA GLY A 246 -21.86 -4.93 -5.20
C GLY A 246 -23.28 -5.24 -5.68
N GLN A 247 -23.84 -6.32 -5.17
CA GLN A 247 -25.16 -6.84 -5.54
C GLN A 247 -26.29 -5.89 -5.15
N TYR A 248 -26.17 -5.23 -4.00
CA TYR A 248 -27.23 -4.36 -3.45
C TYR A 248 -26.88 -2.88 -3.52
N GLY A 249 -25.70 -2.54 -4.02
CA GLY A 249 -25.26 -1.15 -4.12
C GLY A 249 -23.83 -1.01 -4.62
N SER A 250 -23.36 0.22 -4.60
CA SER A 250 -22.00 0.55 -5.02
C SER A 250 -21.43 1.70 -4.22
N LEU A 251 -20.08 1.75 -4.20
CA LEU A 251 -19.29 2.75 -3.51
C LEU A 251 -18.34 3.43 -4.50
N LYS A 252 -18.20 4.75 -4.37
CA LYS A 252 -17.15 5.55 -4.99
C LYS A 252 -16.42 6.32 -3.91
N ALA A 253 -15.08 6.29 -3.92
CA ALA A 253 -14.29 6.99 -2.93
C ALA A 253 -13.10 7.71 -3.56
N THR A 254 -12.74 8.82 -2.96
CA THR A 254 -11.42 9.45 -3.05
C THR A 254 -10.63 9.17 -1.77
N MET A 255 -9.43 9.72 -1.62
CA MET A 255 -8.70 9.64 -0.34
C MET A 255 -9.33 10.53 0.76
N ALA A 256 -10.25 11.45 0.39
CA ALA A 256 -10.83 12.43 1.30
C ALA A 256 -12.32 12.23 1.58
N ALA A 257 -13.05 11.50 0.74
CA ALA A 257 -14.48 11.30 0.91
C ALA A 257 -14.95 9.96 0.33
N ILE A 258 -16.04 9.44 0.86
CA ILE A 258 -16.71 8.22 0.40
C ILE A 258 -18.19 8.53 0.14
N ASP A 259 -18.64 8.19 -1.07
CA ASP A 259 -20.05 8.17 -1.46
C ASP A 259 -20.47 6.72 -1.71
N TYR A 260 -21.55 6.28 -1.10
CA TYR A 260 -22.12 4.97 -1.42
C TYR A 260 -23.64 4.99 -1.36
N LYS A 261 -24.23 4.16 -2.20
CA LYS A 261 -25.67 3.94 -2.19
C LYS A 261 -25.99 2.48 -2.30
N TYR A 262 -27.03 2.07 -1.58
CA TYR A 262 -27.50 0.70 -1.54
C TYR A 262 -29.00 0.66 -1.28
N TYR A 263 -29.62 -0.45 -1.57
CA TYR A 263 -30.98 -0.78 -1.11
C TYR A 263 -30.91 -1.99 -0.17
N ASP A 264 -31.85 -2.05 0.75
CA ASP A 264 -32.02 -3.24 1.60
C ASP A 264 -32.86 -4.27 0.85
N PRO A 265 -32.35 -5.50 0.60
CA PRO A 265 -33.13 -6.53 -0.08
C PRO A 265 -34.42 -6.91 0.66
N ALA A 266 -34.52 -6.63 1.97
CA ALA A 266 -35.75 -6.85 2.72
C ALA A 266 -36.88 -5.82 2.37
N ASP A 267 -36.49 -4.67 1.80
CA ASP A 267 -37.43 -3.61 1.40
C ASP A 267 -37.96 -3.81 -0.05
N VAL A 268 -37.54 -4.88 -0.74
CA VAL A 268 -37.85 -5.12 -2.17
C VAL A 268 -38.34 -6.54 -2.38
N GLU A 269 -39.45 -6.70 -3.15
CA GLU A 269 -39.89 -8.01 -3.60
C GLU A 269 -39.11 -8.44 -4.85
N ASP A 270 -38.52 -9.64 -4.82
CA ASP A 270 -37.83 -10.19 -5.99
C ASP A 270 -38.85 -10.46 -7.13
N PRO A 271 -38.62 -9.89 -8.31
CA PRO A 271 -39.48 -10.14 -9.45
C PRO A 271 -39.36 -11.61 -9.91
N LYS A 272 -40.46 -12.20 -10.29
CA LYS A 272 -40.45 -13.54 -10.91
C LYS A 272 -39.84 -13.45 -12.32
N LEU A 273 -38.91 -14.35 -12.62
CA LEU A 273 -38.31 -14.43 -13.94
C LEU A 273 -39.41 -14.67 -15.01
N ASN A 274 -39.49 -13.77 -15.98
CA ASN A 274 -40.32 -13.90 -17.15
C ASN A 274 -39.44 -14.19 -18.39
N LEU A 275 -39.61 -15.35 -19.00
CA LEU A 275 -38.84 -15.77 -20.18
C LEU A 275 -39.44 -15.25 -21.51
N GLN A 276 -40.57 -14.55 -21.46
CA GLN A 276 -41.18 -13.93 -22.63
C GLN A 276 -40.83 -12.45 -22.72
N SER A 277 -40.97 -11.87 -23.91
CA SER A 277 -40.83 -10.43 -24.09
C SER A 277 -41.86 -9.70 -23.23
N LEU A 278 -41.40 -8.71 -22.47
CA LEU A 278 -42.27 -7.86 -21.68
C LEU A 278 -43.08 -6.95 -22.61
N ARG A 279 -44.35 -6.77 -22.28
CA ARG A 279 -45.25 -5.88 -23.01
C ARG A 279 -45.94 -4.95 -22.06
N GLY A 280 -46.25 -3.75 -22.51
CA GLY A 280 -47.00 -2.73 -21.82
C GLY A 280 -48.53 -2.97 -21.99
N ALA A 281 -49.31 -2.05 -21.46
CA ALA A 281 -50.77 -2.14 -21.46
C ALA A 281 -51.40 -2.15 -22.85
N ASN A 282 -50.74 -1.58 -23.86
CA ASN A 282 -51.18 -1.52 -25.26
C ASN A 282 -50.43 -2.53 -26.15
N ASP A 283 -49.92 -3.62 -25.57
CA ASP A 283 -49.09 -4.63 -26.25
C ASP A 283 -47.79 -4.14 -26.87
N GLU A 284 -47.34 -2.91 -26.53
CA GLU A 284 -46.04 -2.39 -26.94
C GLU A 284 -44.87 -3.12 -26.26
N PRO A 285 -43.77 -3.36 -26.96
CA PRO A 285 -42.54 -3.89 -26.32
C PRO A 285 -42.02 -2.95 -25.23
N ARG A 286 -41.60 -3.51 -24.08
CA ARG A 286 -40.96 -2.74 -23.01
C ARG A 286 -39.76 -3.45 -22.42
N TYR A 287 -38.87 -2.69 -21.80
CA TYR A 287 -37.73 -3.21 -21.01
C TYR A 287 -38.12 -3.41 -19.56
N CYS A 288 -37.37 -4.28 -18.87
CA CYS A 288 -37.45 -4.34 -17.40
C CYS A 288 -37.07 -3.00 -16.80
N GLY A 289 -37.78 -2.61 -15.77
CA GLY A 289 -37.47 -1.41 -15.00
C GLY A 289 -38.18 -1.47 -13.66
N GLU A 290 -37.49 -1.06 -12.64
CA GLU A 290 -38.01 -0.92 -11.28
C GLU A 290 -37.44 0.33 -10.62
N THR A 291 -38.10 0.79 -9.58
CA THR A 291 -37.61 1.87 -8.73
C THR A 291 -37.20 1.28 -7.39
N LEU A 292 -35.91 1.30 -7.09
CA LEU A 292 -35.39 0.79 -5.84
C LEU A 292 -35.37 1.88 -4.76
N PRO A 293 -35.61 1.54 -3.48
CA PRO A 293 -35.60 2.46 -2.35
C PRO A 293 -34.15 2.74 -1.92
N TRP A 294 -33.41 3.50 -2.73
CA TRP A 294 -32.02 3.80 -2.49
C TRP A 294 -31.78 4.57 -1.18
N LYS A 295 -30.92 4.02 -0.34
CA LYS A 295 -30.27 4.70 0.79
C LYS A 295 -28.96 5.28 0.25
N VAL A 296 -28.72 6.57 0.48
CA VAL A 296 -27.56 7.33 -0.06
C VAL A 296 -26.78 7.90 1.11
N GLU A 297 -25.50 7.60 1.15
CA GLU A 297 -24.59 8.00 2.20
C GLU A 297 -23.41 8.77 1.62
N HIS A 298 -22.96 9.80 2.35
CA HIS A 298 -21.76 10.58 2.07
C HIS A 298 -20.97 10.78 3.35
N GLU A 299 -19.65 10.58 3.30
CA GLU A 299 -18.76 10.75 4.43
C GLU A 299 -17.50 11.51 4.02
N ASP A 300 -17.23 12.66 4.65
CA ASP A 300 -15.93 13.32 4.60
C ASP A 300 -14.97 12.64 5.57
N LEU A 301 -13.78 12.29 5.10
CA LEU A 301 -12.78 11.57 5.87
C LEU A 301 -11.79 12.54 6.53
N LYS A 302 -11.47 12.31 7.80
CA LYS A 302 -10.50 13.11 8.55
C LYS A 302 -9.18 12.36 8.68
N GLY A 303 -8.07 13.10 8.53
CA GLY A 303 -6.72 12.55 8.59
C GLY A 303 -6.17 12.18 7.21
N SER A 304 -4.96 11.68 7.18
CA SER A 304 -4.27 11.32 5.93
C SER A 304 -3.38 10.08 6.10
N ALA A 305 -2.92 9.54 4.97
CA ALA A 305 -1.92 8.47 4.95
C ALA A 305 -0.54 8.90 5.51
N PHE A 306 -0.28 10.20 5.66
CA PHE A 306 0.99 10.76 6.13
C PHE A 306 0.96 11.27 7.58
N ASP A 307 -0.21 11.29 8.21
CA ASP A 307 -0.39 11.72 9.61
C ASP A 307 -0.96 10.58 10.45
N THR A 308 -2.28 10.40 10.39
CA THR A 308 -2.99 9.42 11.22
C THR A 308 -2.60 7.97 10.91
N ALA A 309 -2.33 7.66 9.65
CA ALA A 309 -1.95 6.32 9.24
C ALA A 309 -0.51 5.96 9.64
N VAL A 310 0.44 6.90 9.59
CA VAL A 310 1.81 6.67 10.08
C VAL A 310 1.79 6.39 11.57
N LYS A 311 1.02 7.16 12.33
CA LYS A 311 0.85 6.92 13.77
C LYS A 311 0.27 5.52 14.03
N ALA A 312 -0.81 5.15 13.37
CA ALA A 312 -1.45 3.85 13.55
C ALA A 312 -0.52 2.68 13.17
N TYR A 313 0.28 2.85 12.12
CA TYR A 313 1.32 1.88 11.75
C TYR A 313 2.34 1.69 12.88
N TYR A 314 2.92 2.78 13.39
CA TYR A 314 3.91 2.70 14.48
C TYR A 314 3.30 2.29 15.82
N ASP A 315 2.02 2.60 16.07
CA ASP A 315 1.32 2.08 17.25
C ASP A 315 1.24 0.55 17.22
N ASN A 316 0.98 -0.08 16.06
CA ASN A 316 0.98 -1.53 15.91
C ASN A 316 2.39 -2.14 16.06
N ILE A 317 3.44 -1.50 15.51
CA ILE A 317 4.84 -1.93 15.72
C ILE A 317 5.19 -1.89 17.22
N TYR A 318 4.82 -0.82 17.92
CA TYR A 318 5.06 -0.70 19.35
C TYR A 318 4.36 -1.81 20.16
N ALA A 319 3.07 -2.02 19.90
CA ALA A 319 2.29 -3.05 20.59
C ALA A 319 2.84 -4.45 20.30
N HIS A 320 3.29 -4.71 19.06
CA HIS A 320 3.96 -5.97 18.73
C HIS A 320 5.23 -6.18 19.55
N LEU A 321 6.12 -5.20 19.62
CA LEU A 321 7.42 -5.31 20.29
C LEU A 321 7.32 -5.30 21.84
N THR A 322 6.28 -4.71 22.42
CA THR A 322 6.17 -4.52 23.88
C THR A 322 5.07 -5.34 24.53
N GLU A 323 4.03 -5.70 23.79
CA GLU A 323 2.82 -6.36 24.31
C GLU A 323 2.54 -7.70 23.62
N GLY A 324 3.30 -8.03 22.55
CA GLY A 324 3.15 -9.28 21.79
C GLY A 324 1.94 -9.31 20.87
N GLU A 325 1.36 -8.15 20.52
CA GLU A 325 0.27 -8.07 19.55
C GLU A 325 0.72 -8.53 18.16
N GLU A 326 -0.20 -9.03 17.36
CA GLU A 326 0.09 -9.46 16.01
C GLU A 326 0.35 -8.27 15.08
N LEU A 327 1.37 -8.42 14.19
CA LEU A 327 1.58 -7.44 13.12
C LEU A 327 0.41 -7.47 12.14
N ILE A 328 -0.17 -6.30 11.87
CA ILE A 328 -1.22 -6.14 10.86
C ILE A 328 -0.61 -6.29 9.46
N ILE A 329 0.53 -5.66 9.21
CA ILE A 329 1.26 -5.82 7.95
C ILE A 329 2.19 -7.03 8.03
N LYS A 330 1.74 -8.13 7.45
CA LYS A 330 2.49 -9.41 7.46
C LYS A 330 3.48 -9.47 6.31
N PRO A 331 4.79 -9.70 6.55
CA PRO A 331 5.79 -9.77 5.48
C PRO A 331 5.44 -10.78 4.37
N ALA A 332 4.79 -11.90 4.71
CA ALA A 332 4.34 -12.90 3.74
C ALA A 332 3.32 -12.34 2.73
N LYS A 333 2.39 -11.48 3.16
CA LYS A 333 1.43 -10.81 2.28
C LYS A 333 2.13 -9.79 1.37
N ILE A 334 3.13 -9.09 1.90
CA ILE A 334 3.93 -8.16 1.08
C ILE A 334 4.80 -8.93 0.08
N LYS A 335 5.33 -10.10 0.45
CA LYS A 335 6.01 -10.99 -0.53
C LYS A 335 5.05 -11.41 -1.66
N GLN A 336 3.81 -11.78 -1.35
CA GLN A 336 2.79 -12.09 -2.37
C GLN A 336 2.59 -10.90 -3.32
N MET A 337 2.52 -9.68 -2.79
CA MET A 337 2.42 -8.46 -3.60
C MET A 337 3.63 -8.29 -4.53
N ILE A 338 4.86 -8.52 -4.04
CA ILE A 338 6.06 -8.45 -4.88
C ILE A 338 6.00 -9.51 -5.99
N ALA A 339 5.57 -10.75 -5.70
CA ALA A 339 5.39 -11.80 -6.71
C ALA A 339 4.35 -11.40 -7.79
N VAL A 340 3.26 -10.73 -7.41
CA VAL A 340 2.31 -10.14 -8.37
C VAL A 340 2.99 -9.11 -9.26
N MET A 341 3.81 -8.22 -8.69
CA MET A 341 4.54 -7.20 -9.46
C MET A 341 5.58 -7.82 -10.40
N GLU A 342 6.27 -8.87 -10.00
CA GLU A 342 7.19 -9.62 -10.86
C GLU A 342 6.46 -10.24 -12.05
N GLU A 343 5.29 -10.85 -11.81
CA GLU A 343 4.48 -11.42 -12.89
C GLU A 343 3.99 -10.34 -13.87
N ILE A 344 3.63 -9.16 -13.40
CA ILE A 344 3.25 -8.02 -14.24
C ILE A 344 4.43 -7.58 -15.13
N HIS A 345 5.64 -7.46 -14.57
CA HIS A 345 6.84 -7.13 -15.35
C HIS A 345 7.18 -8.24 -16.35
N ARG A 346 7.04 -9.52 -15.95
CA ARG A 346 7.27 -10.66 -16.84
C ARG A 346 6.33 -10.65 -18.06
N GLN A 347 5.06 -10.24 -17.87
CA GLN A 347 4.10 -10.10 -18.98
C GLN A 347 4.41 -8.91 -19.89
N ASN A 348 5.13 -7.91 -19.39
CA ASN A 348 5.34 -6.63 -20.07
C ASN A 348 6.82 -6.22 -20.03
N PRO A 349 7.72 -6.94 -20.70
CA PRO A 349 9.12 -6.54 -20.73
C PRO A 349 9.28 -5.19 -21.45
N LEU A 350 9.91 -4.24 -20.77
CA LEU A 350 10.23 -2.92 -21.31
C LEU A 350 11.73 -2.87 -21.67
N PRO A 351 12.12 -2.17 -22.75
CA PRO A 351 13.52 -2.07 -23.12
C PRO A 351 14.28 -1.18 -22.12
N GLU A 352 15.40 -1.69 -21.59
CA GLU A 352 16.34 -0.87 -20.80
C GLU A 352 17.09 0.09 -21.72
N LYS A 353 17.25 1.34 -21.30
CA LYS A 353 17.93 2.40 -22.06
C LYS A 353 19.07 3.07 -21.28
N TYR A 354 19.11 2.95 -19.92
CA TYR A 354 20.02 3.69 -19.07
C TYR A 354 20.70 2.83 -18.00
#